data_5e0cf3e095ef26b088fd91f02746a2d6
#
_entry.id   5e0cf3e095ef26b088fd91f02746a2d6
#
_cell.length_a   1.000
_cell.length_b   1.000
_cell.length_c   1.000
_cell.angle_alpha   90.00
_cell.angle_beta   90.00
_cell.angle_gamma   90.00
#
_symmetry.space_group_name_H-M   'P 1'
#
loop_
_entity.id
_entity.type
_entity.pdbx_description
1 polymer ?
#
loop_
_entity_poly.entity_id
_entity_poly.type
_entity_poly.pdbx_seq_one_letter_code
_entity_poly.pdbx_strand_id
1 'polypeptide(L)'
;MKGNTLNQFMDDLYSMGGPEKEFLYNGKKYFLQCEAVPNSNMIEMVIFECFGEGKYIFRCKGECFGDCVEQFEVAKIFDGKTIYEAEKDIEVLFG
;
A
#
# COMPACT_ATOMS: atom_id res chain seq x y z
N MET A 1 11.40 -4.50 8.47
CA MET A 1 11.25 -3.47 7.41
C MET A 1 12.45 -2.53 7.46
N LYS A 2 13.01 -2.23 6.32
CA LYS A 2 14.06 -1.22 6.21
C LYS A 2 13.47 0.11 5.77
N GLY A 3 14.08 1.21 6.19
CA GLY A 3 13.66 2.57 5.79
C GLY A 3 12.46 3.09 6.54
N ASN A 4 11.84 2.28 7.37
CA ASN A 4 10.69 2.65 8.20
C ASN A 4 10.44 1.53 9.20
N THR A 5 9.50 1.75 10.12
CA THR A 5 8.99 0.68 10.97
C THR A 5 7.60 0.29 10.47
N LEU A 6 7.19 -0.94 10.70
CA LEU A 6 5.86 -1.38 10.28
C LEU A 6 4.76 -0.55 10.94
N ASN A 7 4.91 -0.24 12.23
CA ASN A 7 3.94 0.59 12.94
C ASN A 7 3.78 1.96 12.28
N GLN A 8 4.90 2.63 11.98
CA GLN A 8 4.87 3.94 11.34
C GLN A 8 4.32 3.85 9.92
N PHE A 9 4.70 2.81 9.17
CA PHE A 9 4.18 2.57 7.83
C PHE A 9 2.66 2.45 7.84
N MET A 10 2.11 1.64 8.76
CA MET A 10 0.67 1.46 8.86
C MET A 10 -0.04 2.72 9.36
N ASP A 11 0.54 3.42 10.34
CA ASP A 11 -0.03 4.67 10.85
C ASP A 11 -0.12 5.73 9.76
N ASP A 12 0.90 5.83 8.90
CA ASP A 12 0.91 6.80 7.81
C ASP A 12 -0.22 6.56 6.81
N LEU A 13 -0.66 5.31 6.66
CA LEU A 13 -1.76 4.98 5.75
C LEU A 13 -3.10 5.56 6.20
N TYR A 14 -3.23 5.89 7.49
CA TYR A 14 -4.42 6.55 8.02
C TYR A 14 -4.36 8.07 7.91
N SER A 15 -3.24 8.62 7.43
CA SER A 15 -3.05 10.07 7.36
C SER A 15 -4.00 10.72 6.37
N MET A 16 -4.50 11.88 6.72
CA MET A 16 -5.30 12.69 5.82
C MET A 16 -4.38 13.34 4.78
N GLY A 17 -4.74 13.29 3.55
CA GLY A 17 -3.96 13.89 2.48
C GLY A 17 -3.44 12.90 1.45
N GLY A 18 -3.81 11.64 1.60
CA GLY A 18 -3.49 10.61 0.62
C GLY A 18 -2.07 10.08 0.78
N PRO A 19 -1.89 9.02 1.57
CA PRO A 19 -0.57 8.43 1.74
C PRO A 19 -0.02 7.92 0.42
N GLU A 20 1.27 8.18 0.20
CA GLU A 20 2.01 7.65 -0.91
C GLU A 20 3.24 6.95 -0.37
N LYS A 21 3.46 5.73 -0.79
CA LYS A 21 4.62 4.93 -0.37
C LYS A 21 5.28 4.32 -1.59
N GLU A 22 6.60 4.30 -1.56
CA GLU A 22 7.39 3.62 -2.56
C GLU A 22 8.28 2.63 -1.83
N PHE A 23 8.22 1.37 -2.21
CA PHE A 23 8.93 0.33 -1.49
C PHE A 23 9.44 -0.77 -2.42
N LEU A 24 10.46 -1.49 -1.93
CA LEU A 24 10.99 -2.68 -2.61
C LEU A 24 10.48 -3.93 -1.89
N TYR A 25 10.11 -4.93 -2.66
CA TYR A 25 9.81 -6.26 -2.18
C TYR A 25 10.33 -7.27 -3.21
N ASN A 26 11.19 -8.19 -2.75
CA ASN A 26 11.82 -9.20 -3.62
C ASN A 26 12.48 -8.60 -4.87
N GLY A 27 13.17 -7.48 -4.71
CA GLY A 27 13.89 -6.83 -5.78
C GLY A 27 13.03 -6.05 -6.77
N LYS A 28 11.72 -6.00 -6.55
CA LYS A 28 10.79 -5.23 -7.37
C LYS A 28 10.32 -4.00 -6.63
N LYS A 29 10.16 -2.92 -7.35
CA LYS A 29 9.72 -1.64 -6.79
C LYS A 29 8.23 -1.47 -7.00
N TYR A 30 7.54 -1.11 -5.93
CA TYR A 30 6.10 -0.90 -5.92
C TYR A 30 5.77 0.49 -5.42
N PHE A 31 4.66 1.00 -5.91
CA PHE A 31 4.11 2.29 -5.49
C PHE A 31 2.71 2.06 -4.91
N LEU A 32 2.48 2.57 -3.69
CA LEU A 32 1.17 2.54 -3.04
C LEU A 32 0.64 3.97 -3.01
N GLN A 33 -0.60 4.14 -3.45
CA GLN A 33 -1.25 5.45 -3.36
C GLN A 33 -2.74 5.30 -3.08
N CYS A 34 -3.30 6.33 -2.44
CA CYS A 34 -4.73 6.44 -2.20
C CYS A 34 -5.25 7.71 -2.87
N GLU A 35 -6.37 7.59 -3.55
CA GLU A 35 -6.98 8.70 -4.28
C GLU A 35 -8.49 8.72 -4.07
N ALA A 36 -9.07 9.91 -4.17
CA ALA A 36 -10.52 10.05 -4.21
C ALA A 36 -11.03 9.52 -5.55
N VAL A 37 -12.09 8.74 -5.51
CA VAL A 37 -12.74 8.26 -6.73
C VAL A 37 -13.63 9.39 -7.26
N PRO A 38 -13.47 9.84 -8.52
CA PRO A 38 -14.28 10.92 -9.09
C PRO A 38 -15.77 10.65 -9.01
N ASN A 39 -16.53 11.70 -8.69
CA ASN A 39 -17.98 11.64 -8.62
C ASN A 39 -18.53 10.69 -7.56
N SER A 40 -17.75 10.44 -6.50
CA SER A 40 -18.18 9.59 -5.40
C SER A 40 -17.56 10.08 -4.11
N ASN A 41 -18.02 9.53 -2.97
CA ASN A 41 -17.42 9.77 -1.66
C ASN A 41 -16.46 8.65 -1.28
N MET A 42 -16.02 7.88 -2.28
CA MET A 42 -15.15 6.73 -2.06
C MET A 42 -13.69 7.09 -2.24
N ILE A 43 -12.84 6.31 -1.59
CA ILE A 43 -11.40 6.38 -1.70
C ILE A 43 -10.92 5.05 -2.27
N GLU A 44 -9.95 5.09 -3.17
CA GLU A 44 -9.35 3.91 -3.75
C GLU A 44 -7.89 3.83 -3.33
N MET A 45 -7.47 2.65 -2.86
CA MET A 45 -6.06 2.33 -2.61
C MET A 45 -5.59 1.39 -3.70
N VAL A 46 -4.45 1.72 -4.30
CA VAL A 46 -3.83 0.89 -5.33
C VAL A 46 -2.36 0.67 -5.01
N ILE A 47 -1.87 -0.50 -5.36
CA ILE A 47 -0.44 -0.82 -5.31
C ILE A 47 -0.09 -1.40 -6.66
N PHE A 48 0.88 -0.81 -7.32
CA PHE A 48 1.31 -1.26 -8.64
C PHE A 48 2.82 -1.32 -8.74
N GLU A 49 3.28 -2.15 -9.66
CA GLU A 49 4.70 -2.32 -9.92
C GLU A 49 5.23 -1.14 -10.74
N CYS A 50 6.29 -0.49 -10.22
CA CYS A 50 6.99 0.56 -10.96
C CYS A 50 7.89 -0.09 -12.02
N PHE A 51 8.08 0.59 -13.13
CA PHE A 51 8.98 0.11 -14.18
C PHE A 51 8.62 -1.26 -14.76
N GLY A 52 7.36 -1.57 -14.82
CA GLY A 52 6.89 -2.79 -15.43
C GLY A 52 5.74 -2.45 -16.36
N GLU A 53 4.84 -3.40 -16.54
CA GLU A 53 3.63 -3.21 -17.34
C GLU A 53 2.56 -2.43 -16.59
N GLY A 54 2.90 -1.86 -15.42
CA GLY A 54 1.94 -1.13 -14.58
C GLY A 54 0.92 -2.04 -13.94
N LYS A 55 1.29 -3.28 -13.66
CA LYS A 55 0.39 -4.24 -13.04
C LYS A 55 0.02 -3.84 -11.63
N TYR A 56 -1.26 -3.80 -11.35
CA TYR A 56 -1.76 -3.65 -9.99
C TYR A 56 -1.67 -4.98 -9.28
N ILE A 57 -1.01 -4.99 -8.12
CA ILE A 57 -1.00 -6.18 -7.26
C ILE A 57 -2.09 -6.08 -6.19
N PHE A 58 -2.66 -4.89 -6.00
CA PHE A 58 -3.73 -4.65 -5.04
C PHE A 58 -4.55 -3.45 -5.48
N ARG A 59 -5.85 -3.56 -5.29
CA ARG A 59 -6.78 -2.46 -5.58
C ARG A 59 -8.03 -2.66 -4.74
N CYS A 60 -8.39 -1.64 -3.97
CA CYS A 60 -9.61 -1.69 -3.17
C CYS A 60 -10.23 -0.32 -3.05
N LYS A 61 -11.50 -0.28 -2.65
CA LYS A 61 -12.24 0.95 -2.40
C LYS A 61 -12.84 0.91 -1.01
N GLY A 62 -12.99 2.07 -0.40
CA GLY A 62 -13.63 2.22 0.89
C GLY A 62 -14.19 3.62 1.06
N GLU A 63 -14.93 3.85 2.13
CA GLU A 63 -15.51 5.15 2.43
C GLU A 63 -14.48 6.10 3.06
N CYS A 64 -13.38 5.54 3.57
CA CYS A 64 -12.30 6.30 4.17
C CYS A 64 -11.00 5.51 4.05
N PHE A 65 -9.88 6.13 4.41
CA PHE A 65 -8.58 5.47 4.38
C PHE A 65 -8.57 4.22 5.27
N GLY A 66 -9.23 4.29 6.42
CA GLY A 66 -9.30 3.15 7.35
C GLY A 66 -9.89 1.91 6.71
N ASP A 67 -10.93 2.05 5.90
CA ASP A 67 -11.54 0.92 5.19
C ASP A 67 -10.56 0.27 4.24
N CYS A 68 -9.79 1.08 3.51
CA CYS A 68 -8.78 0.59 2.60
C CYS A 68 -7.64 -0.11 3.36
N VAL A 69 -7.20 0.47 4.47
CA VAL A 69 -6.14 -0.11 5.29
C VAL A 69 -6.56 -1.45 5.86
N GLU A 70 -7.81 -1.57 6.33
CA GLU A 70 -8.34 -2.85 6.84
C GLU A 70 -8.32 -3.94 5.77
N GLN A 71 -8.66 -3.60 4.54
CA GLN A 71 -8.59 -4.54 3.42
C GLN A 71 -7.14 -4.90 3.09
N PHE A 72 -6.25 -3.93 3.12
CA PHE A 72 -4.82 -4.13 2.86
C PHE A 72 -4.18 -5.04 3.92
N GLU A 73 -4.52 -4.86 5.19
CA GLU A 73 -3.94 -5.63 6.30
C GLU A 73 -4.10 -7.13 6.12
N VAL A 74 -5.22 -7.56 5.57
CA VAL A 74 -5.53 -8.99 5.43
C VAL A 74 -5.24 -9.52 4.03
N ALA A 75 -4.86 -8.64 3.11
CA ALA A 75 -4.59 -9.04 1.73
C ALA A 75 -3.26 -9.78 1.62
N LYS A 76 -3.30 -10.96 1.02
CA LYS A 76 -2.11 -11.81 0.85
C LYS A 76 -1.47 -11.54 -0.51
N ILE A 77 -1.03 -10.31 -0.70
CA ILE A 77 -0.51 -9.83 -1.99
C ILE A 77 1.00 -9.96 -2.14
N PHE A 78 1.70 -10.34 -1.07
CA PHE A 78 3.15 -10.49 -1.07
C PHE A 78 3.51 -11.99 -1.14
N ASP A 79 3.34 -12.59 -2.31
CA ASP A 79 3.58 -14.02 -2.53
C ASP A 79 2.77 -14.91 -1.58
N GLY A 80 1.49 -14.57 -1.42
CA GLY A 80 0.60 -15.31 -0.53
C GLY A 80 0.72 -14.92 0.93
N LYS A 81 1.44 -13.84 1.23
CA LYS A 81 1.65 -13.32 2.59
C LYS A 81 1.00 -11.95 2.74
N THR A 82 0.61 -11.62 3.97
CA THR A 82 0.16 -10.28 4.32
C THR A 82 1.37 -9.37 4.52
N ILE A 83 1.13 -8.06 4.67
CA ILE A 83 2.18 -7.10 4.98
C ILE A 83 2.93 -7.48 6.27
N TYR A 84 2.22 -8.01 7.25
CA TYR A 84 2.83 -8.43 8.53
C TYR A 84 3.77 -9.61 8.35
N GLU A 85 3.41 -10.56 7.50
CA GLU A 85 4.21 -11.74 7.23
C GLU A 85 5.42 -11.42 6.33
N ALA A 86 5.26 -10.44 5.44
CA ALA A 86 6.29 -10.05 4.47
C ALA A 86 7.19 -8.92 4.97
N GLU A 87 6.92 -8.37 6.15
CA GLU A 87 7.58 -7.17 6.67
C GLU A 87 9.10 -7.16 6.52
N LYS A 88 9.74 -8.26 6.88
CA LYS A 88 11.21 -8.34 6.89
C LYS A 88 11.83 -8.23 5.49
N ASP A 89 11.04 -8.50 4.46
CA ASP A 89 11.49 -8.48 3.06
C ASP A 89 11.13 -7.17 2.35
N ILE A 90 10.65 -6.19 3.08
CA ILE A 90 10.22 -4.90 2.53
C ILE A 90 11.19 -3.79 2.94
N GLU A 91 11.55 -2.97 1.97
CA GLU A 91 12.34 -1.76 2.20
C GLU A 91 11.56 -0.55 1.69
N VAL A 92 11.28 0.40 2.58
CA VAL A 92 10.57 1.64 2.21
C VAL A 92 11.58 2.64 1.67
N LEU A 93 11.34 3.13 0.45
CA LEU A 93 12.20 4.09 -0.23
C LEU A 93 11.69 5.52 -0.08
N PHE A 94 10.37 5.66 0.00
CA PHE A 94 9.72 6.96 0.10
C PHE A 94 8.42 6.82 0.88
N GLY A 95 8.14 7.83 1.68
CA GLY A 95 6.91 7.87 2.49
C GLY A 95 7.15 7.73 4.01
#